data_b91b1a78d00ef4ce4298cc073a810632
#
_entry.id   b91b1a78d00ef4ce4298cc073a810632
#
_cell.length_a   1.000
_cell.length_b   1.000
_cell.length_c   1.000
_cell.angle_alpha   90.00
_cell.angle_beta   90.00
_cell.angle_gamma   90.00
#
_symmetry.space_group_name_H-M   'P 1'
#
loop_
_entity.id
_entity.type
_entity.pdbx_description
1 polymer ?
#
loop_
_entity_poly.entity_id
_entity_poly.type
_entity_poly.pdbx_seq_one_letter_code
_entity_poly.pdbx_strand_id
1 'polypeptide(L)'
;LTLITGNAPGNDMRFYWERVESSRNFANKIWNASRFIMMNLEGKTVTEPADLNELCPEDKWILSKLNTVISEVTENMDKYELGIAVQKVYDFLWDELCDWYIEMAKVRLWKAEEDPKAANDALWTLRTALTEEIYCTLLPEEESIMISDWPVYQEAWAFPEAEKAVESFKEVVRGIRNTRTEMNVPANRKTSLHIVGRDADTCARYEACKKSFVNLALAKEILVQETKEGIGDDAVSVVVSNAVVYM
;
A
#
# COMPACT_ATOMS: atom_id res chain seq x y z
N LEU A 1 21.22 6.73 4.06
CA LEU A 1 20.51 6.57 2.80
C LEU A 1 21.30 7.20 1.65
N THR A 2 21.53 8.49 1.65
CA THR A 2 22.24 9.26 0.58
C THR A 2 23.59 8.66 0.15
N LEU A 3 24.34 8.05 1.07
CA LEU A 3 25.66 7.47 0.82
C LEU A 3 25.63 5.99 0.43
N ILE A 4 24.51 5.33 0.53
CA ILE A 4 24.39 3.87 0.28
C ILE A 4 23.63 3.60 -1.00
N THR A 5 22.64 4.45 -1.37
CA THR A 5 21.78 4.23 -2.53
C THR A 5 22.31 4.91 -3.80
N GLY A 6 22.05 4.30 -4.94
CA GLY A 6 22.22 4.92 -6.26
C GLY A 6 23.64 4.92 -6.82
N ASN A 7 24.54 4.08 -6.32
CA ASN A 7 25.85 3.84 -6.89
C ASN A 7 26.09 2.35 -7.16
N ALA A 8 26.76 2.05 -8.28
CA ALA A 8 27.29 0.73 -8.52
C ALA A 8 28.58 0.53 -7.70
N PRO A 9 28.87 -0.67 -7.19
CA PRO A 9 30.12 -0.98 -6.49
C PRO A 9 31.33 -0.58 -7.32
N GLY A 10 32.31 0.04 -6.67
CA GLY A 10 33.58 0.44 -7.31
C GLY A 10 33.56 1.81 -8.01
N ASN A 11 32.46 2.52 -8.02
CA ASN A 11 32.39 3.89 -8.57
C ASN A 11 32.47 4.96 -7.48
N ASP A 12 33.17 6.05 -7.78
CA ASP A 12 33.18 7.24 -6.92
C ASP A 12 31.80 7.88 -6.85
N MET A 13 31.39 8.22 -5.63
CA MET A 13 30.10 8.88 -5.42
C MET A 13 30.28 10.40 -5.39
N ARG A 14 29.51 11.08 -6.27
CA ARG A 14 29.37 12.53 -6.17
C ARG A 14 28.30 12.87 -5.14
N PHE A 15 28.63 13.81 -4.25
CA PHE A 15 27.67 14.35 -3.29
C PHE A 15 26.78 15.40 -3.94
N TYR A 16 25.46 15.21 -3.83
CA TYR A 16 24.44 16.16 -4.33
C TYR A 16 23.51 16.56 -3.21
N TRP A 17 23.28 17.84 -3.02
CA TRP A 17 22.35 18.36 -2.01
C TRP A 17 20.91 17.88 -2.23
N GLU A 18 20.47 17.74 -3.46
CA GLU A 18 19.15 17.24 -3.82
C GLU A 18 18.89 15.81 -3.26
N ARG A 19 19.93 14.96 -3.22
CA ARG A 19 19.85 13.62 -2.61
C ARG A 19 19.72 13.70 -1.08
N VAL A 20 20.37 14.66 -0.45
CA VAL A 20 20.22 14.89 0.99
C VAL A 20 18.81 15.37 1.31
N GLU A 21 18.27 16.28 0.53
CA GLU A 21 16.89 16.77 0.69
C GLU A 21 15.87 15.65 0.48
N SER A 22 16.04 14.80 -0.53
CA SER A 22 15.19 13.63 -0.77
C SER A 22 15.25 12.66 0.42
N SER A 23 16.43 12.39 0.96
CA SER A 23 16.60 11.54 2.14
C SER A 23 15.97 12.14 3.40
N ARG A 24 16.03 13.46 3.58
CA ARG A 24 15.34 14.17 4.66
C ARG A 24 13.81 14.05 4.50
N ASN A 25 13.31 14.23 3.28
CA ASN A 25 11.87 14.11 3.00
C ASN A 25 11.37 12.69 3.27
N PHE A 26 12.18 11.68 2.94
CA PHE A 26 11.89 10.29 3.28
C PHE A 26 11.80 10.08 4.81
N ALA A 27 12.78 10.55 5.56
CA ALA A 27 12.77 10.46 7.02
C ALA A 27 11.52 11.15 7.62
N ASN A 28 11.15 12.33 7.11
CA ASN A 28 9.93 13.03 7.53
C ASN A 28 8.66 12.26 7.19
N LYS A 29 8.61 11.58 6.04
CA LYS A 29 7.46 10.77 5.63
C LYS A 29 7.28 9.58 6.57
N ILE A 30 8.37 8.86 6.87
CA ILE A 30 8.35 7.75 7.84
C ILE A 30 7.92 8.25 9.23
N TRP A 31 8.50 9.34 9.72
CA TRP A 31 8.11 9.94 10.99
C TRP A 31 6.62 10.24 11.07
N ASN A 32 6.06 10.84 10.02
CA ASN A 32 4.63 11.14 9.98
C ASN A 32 3.76 9.87 9.92
N ALA A 33 4.17 8.84 9.17
CA ALA A 33 3.51 7.54 9.12
C ALA A 33 3.53 6.86 10.50
N SER A 34 4.71 6.80 11.14
CA SER A 34 4.87 6.24 12.50
C SER A 34 3.99 6.97 13.50
N ARG A 35 4.01 8.30 13.49
CA ARG A 35 3.16 9.14 14.36
C ARG A 35 1.68 8.86 14.14
N PHE A 36 1.24 8.76 12.88
CA PHE A 36 -0.15 8.41 12.55
C PHE A 36 -0.54 7.06 13.15
N ILE A 37 0.30 6.04 12.99
CA ILE A 37 0.05 4.69 13.52
C ILE A 37 0.02 4.71 15.05
N MET A 38 1.01 5.33 15.70
CA MET A 38 1.07 5.45 17.17
C MET A 38 -0.17 6.13 17.75
N MET A 39 -0.62 7.25 17.16
CA MET A 39 -1.83 7.95 17.60
C MET A 39 -3.09 7.08 17.48
N ASN A 40 -3.16 6.18 16.50
CA ASN A 40 -4.27 5.26 16.34
C ASN A 40 -4.18 4.02 17.23
N LEU A 41 -2.99 3.69 17.72
CA LEU A 41 -2.74 2.61 18.69
C LEU A 41 -2.97 3.06 20.13
N GLU A 42 -2.85 4.35 20.43
CA GLU A 42 -2.94 4.90 21.78
C GLU A 42 -4.26 4.49 22.47
N GLY A 43 -4.13 3.86 23.64
CA GLY A 43 -5.28 3.38 24.44
C GLY A 43 -6.02 2.17 23.86
N LYS A 44 -5.52 1.55 22.79
CA LYS A 44 -6.13 0.37 22.18
C LYS A 44 -5.26 -0.87 22.37
N THR A 45 -5.92 -1.99 22.68
CA THR A 45 -5.30 -3.31 22.63
C THR A 45 -5.52 -3.88 21.23
N VAL A 46 -4.44 -4.04 20.48
CA VAL A 46 -4.47 -4.61 19.13
C VAL A 46 -4.10 -6.09 19.20
N THR A 47 -4.97 -6.93 18.71
CA THR A 47 -4.79 -8.39 18.71
C THR A 47 -4.49 -8.90 17.31
N GLU A 48 -3.66 -9.92 17.23
CA GLU A 48 -3.42 -10.63 15.99
C GLU A 48 -4.72 -11.28 15.49
N PRO A 49 -5.00 -11.21 14.17
CA PRO A 49 -6.14 -11.90 13.57
C PRO A 49 -6.03 -13.43 13.77
N ALA A 50 -7.13 -14.05 14.17
CA ALA A 50 -7.16 -15.51 14.41
C ALA A 50 -6.94 -16.31 13.11
N ASP A 51 -7.36 -15.79 11.97
CA ASP A 51 -7.14 -16.35 10.63
C ASP A 51 -6.78 -15.22 9.65
N LEU A 52 -5.57 -15.26 9.11
CA LEU A 52 -5.10 -14.31 8.11
C LEU A 52 -5.88 -14.40 6.79
N ASN A 53 -6.55 -15.52 6.53
CA ASN A 53 -7.41 -15.66 5.35
C ASN A 53 -8.73 -14.87 5.46
N GLU A 54 -9.10 -14.40 6.64
CA GLU A 54 -10.25 -13.52 6.84
C GLU A 54 -9.91 -12.02 6.65
N LEU A 55 -8.63 -11.68 6.57
CA LEU A 55 -8.21 -10.30 6.29
C LEU A 55 -8.77 -9.81 4.97
N CYS A 56 -9.00 -8.49 4.87
CA CYS A 56 -9.40 -7.90 3.61
C CYS A 56 -8.25 -7.96 2.56
N PRO A 57 -8.55 -7.84 1.26
CA PRO A 57 -7.54 -7.93 0.21
C PRO A 57 -6.37 -6.97 0.39
N GLU A 58 -6.61 -5.77 0.90
CA GLU A 58 -5.59 -4.73 1.09
C GLU A 58 -4.60 -5.11 2.20
N ASP A 59 -5.07 -5.73 3.28
CA ASP A 59 -4.21 -6.20 4.38
C ASP A 59 -3.33 -7.37 3.91
N LYS A 60 -3.94 -8.33 3.24
CA LYS A 60 -3.23 -9.45 2.60
C LYS A 60 -2.18 -8.97 1.61
N TRP A 61 -2.54 -7.98 0.78
CA TRP A 61 -1.64 -7.40 -0.21
C TRP A 61 -0.39 -6.79 0.43
N ILE A 62 -0.55 -5.94 1.44
CA ILE A 62 0.63 -5.30 2.06
C ILE A 62 1.50 -6.30 2.83
N LEU A 63 0.90 -7.32 3.48
CA LEU A 63 1.66 -8.39 4.12
C LEU A 63 2.44 -9.22 3.10
N SER A 64 1.84 -9.53 1.95
CA SER A 64 2.50 -10.27 0.88
C SER A 64 3.65 -9.46 0.26
N LYS A 65 3.47 -8.14 0.07
CA LYS A 65 4.54 -7.23 -0.35
C LYS A 65 5.67 -7.16 0.66
N LEU A 66 5.36 -7.01 1.94
CA LEU A 66 6.33 -7.04 3.03
C LEU A 66 7.15 -8.33 3.00
N ASN A 67 6.47 -9.46 2.88
CA ASN A 67 7.08 -10.78 2.84
C ASN A 67 8.07 -10.94 1.67
N THR A 68 7.72 -10.42 0.50
CA THR A 68 8.60 -10.35 -0.66
C THR A 68 9.82 -9.47 -0.39
N VAL A 69 9.63 -8.30 0.21
CA VAL A 69 10.71 -7.37 0.56
C VAL A 69 11.67 -7.99 1.57
N ILE A 70 11.18 -8.67 2.61
CA ILE A 70 12.02 -9.39 3.58
C ILE A 70 12.94 -10.39 2.85
N SER A 71 12.40 -11.21 1.95
CA SER A 71 13.18 -12.18 1.18
C SER A 71 14.23 -11.49 0.30
N GLU A 72 13.83 -10.48 -0.47
CA GLU A 72 14.72 -9.75 -1.39
C GLU A 72 15.82 -8.99 -0.63
N VAL A 73 15.48 -8.35 0.49
CA VAL A 73 16.46 -7.64 1.34
C VAL A 73 17.47 -8.61 1.90
N THR A 74 17.03 -9.74 2.45
CA THR A 74 17.91 -10.79 2.99
C THR A 74 18.88 -11.30 1.91
N GLU A 75 18.36 -11.63 0.71
CA GLU A 75 19.18 -12.09 -0.39
C GLU A 75 20.23 -11.06 -0.84
N ASN A 76 19.86 -9.77 -0.94
CA ASN A 76 20.76 -8.70 -1.33
C ASN A 76 21.82 -8.40 -0.23
N MET A 77 21.42 -8.51 1.05
CA MET A 77 22.37 -8.36 2.18
C MET A 77 23.41 -9.49 2.15
N ASP A 78 23.01 -10.74 1.90
CA ASP A 78 23.92 -11.89 1.79
C ASP A 78 24.92 -11.74 0.63
N LYS A 79 24.50 -11.04 -0.43
CA LYS A 79 25.35 -10.71 -1.59
C LYS A 79 26.18 -9.44 -1.39
N TYR A 80 26.08 -8.77 -0.25
CA TYR A 80 26.68 -7.45 0.02
C TYR A 80 26.20 -6.34 -0.92
N GLU A 81 25.03 -6.47 -1.51
CA GLU A 81 24.38 -5.48 -2.39
C GLU A 81 23.54 -4.48 -1.58
N LEU A 82 24.17 -3.82 -0.60
CA LEU A 82 23.51 -2.97 0.40
C LEU A 82 22.66 -1.85 -0.23
N GLY A 83 23.11 -1.30 -1.36
CA GLY A 83 22.39 -0.24 -2.06
C GLY A 83 21.05 -0.72 -2.61
N ILE A 84 20.99 -1.96 -3.10
CA ILE A 84 19.76 -2.58 -3.61
C ILE A 84 18.84 -2.94 -2.44
N ALA A 85 19.38 -3.54 -1.38
CA ALA A 85 18.60 -3.86 -0.18
C ALA A 85 17.89 -2.62 0.41
N VAL A 86 18.63 -1.53 0.60
CA VAL A 86 18.08 -0.27 1.11
C VAL A 86 17.05 0.35 0.13
N GLN A 87 17.25 0.21 -1.18
CA GLN A 87 16.28 0.70 -2.16
C GLN A 87 14.96 -0.08 -2.08
N LYS A 88 14.99 -1.40 -1.87
CA LYS A 88 13.77 -2.22 -1.68
C LYS A 88 12.96 -1.78 -0.47
N VAL A 89 13.62 -1.53 0.67
CA VAL A 89 12.98 -0.98 1.87
C VAL A 89 12.37 0.40 1.59
N TYR A 90 13.13 1.27 0.90
CA TYR A 90 12.66 2.60 0.53
C TYR A 90 11.38 2.54 -0.32
N ASP A 91 11.37 1.73 -1.38
CA ASP A 91 10.24 1.61 -2.31
C ASP A 91 9.01 1.06 -1.59
N PHE A 92 9.18 0.05 -0.75
CA PHE A 92 8.09 -0.50 0.06
C PHE A 92 7.49 0.55 1.01
N LEU A 93 8.32 1.23 1.78
CA LEU A 93 7.85 2.21 2.77
C LEU A 93 7.22 3.44 2.11
N TRP A 94 7.85 3.94 1.04
CA TRP A 94 7.37 5.15 0.37
C TRP A 94 6.14 4.88 -0.47
N ASP A 95 6.24 3.95 -1.42
CA ASP A 95 5.21 3.75 -2.43
C ASP A 95 4.07 2.86 -1.92
N GLU A 96 4.39 1.70 -1.31
CA GLU A 96 3.35 0.73 -0.98
C GLU A 96 2.67 1.05 0.36
N LEU A 97 3.46 1.24 1.42
CA LEU A 97 2.91 1.48 2.75
C LEU A 97 2.30 2.89 2.87
N CYS A 98 3.09 3.94 2.58
CA CYS A 98 2.66 5.31 2.82
C CYS A 98 1.68 5.83 1.79
N ASP A 99 1.92 5.62 0.49
CA ASP A 99 1.08 6.22 -0.57
C ASP A 99 -0.22 5.44 -0.81
N TRP A 100 -0.23 4.14 -0.50
CA TRP A 100 -1.39 3.31 -0.75
C TRP A 100 -2.00 2.75 0.53
N TYR A 101 -1.28 1.90 1.26
CA TYR A 101 -1.89 1.13 2.32
C TYR A 101 -2.44 2.00 3.47
N ILE A 102 -1.69 3.00 3.91
CA ILE A 102 -2.18 3.94 4.96
C ILE A 102 -3.46 4.63 4.51
N GLU A 103 -3.55 5.07 3.25
CA GLU A 103 -4.76 5.74 2.75
C GLU A 103 -5.97 4.79 2.67
N MET A 104 -5.76 3.52 2.32
CA MET A 104 -6.81 2.50 2.36
C MET A 104 -7.26 2.18 3.78
N ALA A 105 -6.32 2.04 4.71
CA ALA A 105 -6.58 1.72 6.10
C ALA A 105 -7.36 2.84 6.83
N LYS A 106 -7.11 4.11 6.51
CA LYS A 106 -7.81 5.27 7.12
C LYS A 106 -9.32 5.13 7.13
N VAL A 107 -9.91 4.61 6.05
CA VAL A 107 -11.37 4.46 5.94
C VAL A 107 -11.92 3.56 7.03
N ARG A 108 -11.22 2.46 7.32
CA ARG A 108 -11.59 1.50 8.38
C ARG A 108 -11.33 2.06 9.77
N LEU A 109 -10.23 2.79 9.95
CA LEU A 109 -9.88 3.43 11.22
C LEU A 109 -10.88 4.51 11.62
N TRP A 110 -11.38 5.29 10.64
CA TRP A 110 -12.41 6.31 10.90
C TRP A 110 -13.78 5.70 11.21
N LYS A 111 -14.03 4.46 10.81
CA LYS A 111 -15.26 3.70 11.07
C LYS A 111 -15.09 2.63 12.15
N ALA A 112 -14.12 2.79 13.03
CA ALA A 112 -13.80 1.81 14.07
C ALA A 112 -14.97 1.48 15.01
N GLU A 113 -15.90 2.43 15.22
CA GLU A 113 -17.13 2.20 16.02
C GLU A 113 -18.14 1.34 15.25
N GLU A 114 -18.19 1.45 13.91
CA GLU A 114 -19.09 0.66 13.05
C GLU A 114 -18.59 -0.77 12.85
N ASP A 115 -17.27 -0.95 12.68
CA ASP A 115 -16.62 -2.24 12.43
C ASP A 115 -15.29 -2.33 13.22
N PRO A 116 -15.36 -2.70 14.52
CA PRO A 116 -14.17 -2.82 15.36
C PRO A 116 -13.19 -3.89 14.90
N LYS A 117 -13.68 -5.00 14.27
CA LYS A 117 -12.83 -6.06 13.74
C LYS A 117 -11.96 -5.52 12.60
N ALA A 118 -12.57 -4.91 11.59
CA ALA A 118 -11.83 -4.36 10.46
C ALA A 118 -10.84 -3.26 10.87
N ALA A 119 -11.16 -2.48 11.92
CA ALA A 119 -10.24 -1.50 12.46
C ALA A 119 -9.06 -2.15 13.21
N ASN A 120 -9.29 -3.22 13.98
CA ASN A 120 -8.24 -4.00 14.63
C ASN A 120 -7.30 -4.63 13.60
N ASP A 121 -7.87 -5.28 12.58
CA ASP A 121 -7.10 -5.93 11.51
C ASP A 121 -6.20 -4.91 10.79
N ALA A 122 -6.74 -3.72 10.47
CA ALA A 122 -5.97 -2.63 9.87
C ALA A 122 -4.84 -2.13 10.79
N LEU A 123 -5.10 -1.97 12.09
CA LEU A 123 -4.09 -1.54 13.06
C LEU A 123 -3.00 -2.58 13.27
N TRP A 124 -3.38 -3.85 13.35
CA TRP A 124 -2.42 -4.94 13.46
C TRP A 124 -1.52 -4.99 12.23
N THR A 125 -2.09 -4.94 11.04
CA THR A 125 -1.33 -4.95 9.78
C THR A 125 -0.44 -3.72 9.63
N LEU A 126 -0.93 -2.52 9.98
CA LEU A 126 -0.12 -1.29 9.98
C LEU A 126 1.06 -1.39 10.93
N ARG A 127 0.82 -1.89 12.15
CA ARG A 127 1.87 -2.12 13.13
C ARG A 127 2.90 -3.10 12.59
N THR A 128 2.46 -4.26 12.11
CA THR A 128 3.34 -5.31 11.57
C THR A 128 4.17 -4.78 10.40
N ALA A 129 3.53 -4.15 9.40
CA ALA A 129 4.23 -3.63 8.22
C ALA A 129 5.24 -2.52 8.53
N LEU A 130 5.01 -1.73 9.59
CA LEU A 130 5.95 -0.69 9.99
C LEU A 130 7.04 -1.24 10.92
N THR A 131 6.70 -2.17 11.84
CA THR A 131 7.64 -2.64 12.85
C THR A 131 8.64 -3.64 12.32
N GLU A 132 8.26 -4.51 11.40
CA GLU A 132 9.21 -5.42 10.74
C GLU A 132 10.33 -4.65 10.00
N GLU A 133 10.02 -3.43 9.52
CA GLU A 133 10.99 -2.58 8.83
C GLU A 133 11.71 -1.56 9.76
N ILE A 134 11.06 -1.16 10.88
CA ILE A 134 11.55 -0.10 11.78
C ILE A 134 11.49 -0.56 13.25
N TYR A 135 11.59 -1.83 13.47
CA TYR A 135 11.30 -2.63 14.66
C TYR A 135 11.49 -1.97 16.03
N CYS A 136 12.57 -1.25 16.26
CA CYS A 136 12.99 -0.88 17.63
C CYS A 136 12.51 0.45 18.16
N THR A 137 11.92 1.30 17.33
CA THR A 137 11.43 2.61 17.79
C THR A 137 10.05 2.51 18.41
N LEU A 138 9.29 1.45 18.12
CA LEU A 138 7.86 1.36 18.41
C LEU A 138 7.45 0.23 19.38
N LEU A 139 8.35 -0.70 19.71
CA LEU A 139 8.07 -1.78 20.66
C LEU A 139 9.08 -1.78 21.80
N PRO A 140 8.70 -1.33 23.00
CA PRO A 140 9.58 -1.32 24.18
C PRO A 140 9.76 -2.67 24.87
N GLU A 141 9.26 -3.77 24.25
CA GLU A 141 9.27 -5.11 24.86
C GLU A 141 10.61 -5.82 24.73
N GLU A 142 11.50 -5.38 23.82
CA GLU A 142 12.85 -5.91 23.69
C GLU A 142 13.91 -4.86 24.06
N GLU A 143 14.99 -5.32 24.70
CA GLU A 143 16.03 -4.43 25.23
C GLU A 143 16.83 -3.71 24.13
N SER A 144 16.90 -4.25 22.91
CA SER A 144 17.65 -3.64 21.79
C SER A 144 17.37 -4.36 20.45
N ILE A 145 17.36 -3.60 19.36
CA ILE A 145 17.37 -4.12 17.97
C ILE A 145 18.56 -5.05 17.70
N MET A 146 19.66 -4.87 18.42
CA MET A 146 20.89 -5.65 18.23
C MET A 146 20.74 -7.11 18.63
N ILE A 147 19.70 -7.45 19.39
CA ILE A 147 19.41 -8.81 19.87
C ILE A 147 18.11 -9.38 19.32
N SER A 148 17.38 -8.61 18.50
CA SER A 148 16.16 -9.08 17.83
C SER A 148 16.50 -10.01 16.68
N ASP A 149 15.63 -11.00 16.47
CA ASP A 149 15.73 -11.90 15.31
C ASP A 149 15.54 -11.14 14.01
N TRP A 150 16.31 -11.52 12.99
CA TRP A 150 16.12 -10.99 11.64
C TRP A 150 14.77 -11.46 11.06
N PRO A 151 13.97 -10.56 10.43
CA PRO A 151 12.71 -10.96 9.81
C PRO A 151 12.92 -12.07 8.78
N VAL A 152 12.05 -13.06 8.78
CA VAL A 152 12.11 -14.17 7.84
C VAL A 152 10.84 -14.27 7.01
N TYR A 153 10.99 -14.75 5.77
CA TYR A 153 9.85 -15.03 4.90
C TYR A 153 8.87 -15.99 5.57
N GLN A 154 7.58 -15.65 5.53
CA GLN A 154 6.49 -16.44 6.11
C GLN A 154 5.55 -16.92 5.01
N GLU A 155 5.44 -18.24 4.81
CA GLU A 155 4.52 -18.83 3.83
C GLU A 155 3.06 -18.40 4.06
N ALA A 156 2.67 -18.21 5.31
CA ALA A 156 1.32 -17.75 5.69
C ALA A 156 0.98 -16.32 5.21
N TRP A 157 1.98 -15.52 4.80
CA TRP A 157 1.79 -14.16 4.30
C TRP A 157 1.85 -14.08 2.76
N ALA A 158 1.87 -15.20 2.07
CA ALA A 158 1.87 -15.24 0.61
C ALA A 158 0.43 -15.20 0.06
N PHE A 159 -0.01 -14.04 -0.45
CA PHE A 159 -1.36 -13.82 -0.95
C PHE A 159 -1.37 -13.32 -2.40
N PRO A 160 -0.99 -14.13 -3.40
CA PRO A 160 -0.83 -13.69 -4.79
C PRO A 160 -2.12 -13.18 -5.44
N GLU A 161 -3.29 -13.71 -5.05
CA GLU A 161 -4.57 -13.23 -5.59
C GLU A 161 -4.95 -11.86 -5.02
N ALA A 162 -4.63 -11.57 -3.77
CA ALA A 162 -4.82 -10.24 -3.19
C ALA A 162 -3.87 -9.22 -3.85
N GLU A 163 -2.63 -9.60 -4.16
CA GLU A 163 -1.71 -8.75 -4.91
C GLU A 163 -2.29 -8.37 -6.27
N LYS A 164 -2.75 -9.35 -7.04
CA LYS A 164 -3.38 -9.09 -8.35
C LYS A 164 -4.60 -8.17 -8.24
N ALA A 165 -5.46 -8.38 -7.24
CA ALA A 165 -6.65 -7.57 -7.04
C ALA A 165 -6.30 -6.11 -6.74
N VAL A 166 -5.42 -5.86 -5.77
CA VAL A 166 -5.05 -4.50 -5.36
C VAL A 166 -4.25 -3.79 -6.45
N GLU A 167 -3.29 -4.46 -7.11
CA GLU A 167 -2.53 -3.84 -8.21
C GLU A 167 -3.45 -3.46 -9.39
N SER A 168 -4.43 -4.29 -9.74
CA SER A 168 -5.43 -3.95 -10.76
C SER A 168 -6.22 -2.70 -10.35
N PHE A 169 -6.62 -2.60 -9.09
CA PHE A 169 -7.31 -1.41 -8.60
C PHE A 169 -6.42 -0.15 -8.56
N LYS A 170 -5.13 -0.30 -8.18
CA LYS A 170 -4.17 0.81 -8.24
C LYS A 170 -4.02 1.36 -9.65
N GLU A 171 -4.02 0.49 -10.67
CA GLU A 171 -4.01 0.87 -12.08
C GLU A 171 -5.25 1.71 -12.44
N VAL A 172 -6.43 1.25 -12.04
CA VAL A 172 -7.70 1.98 -12.23
C VAL A 172 -7.64 3.36 -11.59
N VAL A 173 -7.23 3.47 -10.33
CA VAL A 173 -7.14 4.76 -9.62
C VAL A 173 -6.14 5.71 -10.31
N ARG A 174 -4.99 5.19 -10.75
CA ARG A 174 -3.99 5.99 -11.48
C ARG A 174 -4.59 6.50 -12.81
N GLY A 175 -5.25 5.63 -13.57
CA GLY A 175 -5.91 6.00 -14.83
C GLY A 175 -6.97 7.09 -14.63
N ILE A 176 -7.84 6.93 -13.63
CA ILE A 176 -8.85 7.93 -13.28
C ILE A 176 -8.21 9.28 -12.92
N ARG A 177 -7.19 9.28 -12.05
CA ARG A 177 -6.51 10.51 -11.63
C ARG A 177 -5.85 11.24 -12.79
N ASN A 178 -5.22 10.51 -13.71
CA ASN A 178 -4.60 11.08 -14.91
C ASN A 178 -5.65 11.73 -15.82
N THR A 179 -6.71 11.00 -16.14
CA THR A 179 -7.82 11.52 -16.99
C THR A 179 -8.48 12.74 -16.35
N ARG A 180 -8.73 12.72 -15.04
CA ARG A 180 -9.28 13.89 -14.31
C ARG A 180 -8.35 15.11 -14.40
N THR A 181 -7.03 14.90 -14.33
CA THR A 181 -6.03 15.96 -14.47
C THR A 181 -6.04 16.53 -15.89
N GLU A 182 -6.04 15.67 -16.91
CA GLU A 182 -6.09 16.06 -18.32
C GLU A 182 -7.36 16.86 -18.64
N MET A 183 -8.49 16.48 -18.04
CA MET A 183 -9.78 17.15 -18.20
C MET A 183 -9.98 18.35 -17.26
N ASN A 184 -8.99 18.69 -16.44
CA ASN A 184 -9.07 19.76 -15.42
C ASN A 184 -10.28 19.62 -14.48
N VAL A 185 -10.63 18.39 -14.07
CA VAL A 185 -11.75 18.14 -13.16
C VAL A 185 -11.36 18.49 -11.72
N PRO A 186 -12.09 19.37 -11.03
CA PRO A 186 -11.79 19.74 -9.65
C PRO A 186 -11.80 18.54 -8.71
N ALA A 187 -10.89 18.53 -7.73
CA ALA A 187 -10.73 17.41 -6.78
C ALA A 187 -11.99 17.17 -5.92
N ASN A 188 -12.79 18.20 -5.65
CA ASN A 188 -14.03 18.11 -4.87
C ASN A 188 -15.21 17.53 -5.66
N ARG A 189 -15.12 17.41 -6.99
CA ARG A 189 -16.17 16.83 -7.83
C ARG A 189 -16.02 15.31 -7.84
N LYS A 190 -16.90 14.63 -7.11
CA LYS A 190 -17.01 13.17 -7.14
C LYS A 190 -17.91 12.72 -8.30
N THR A 191 -17.52 11.63 -8.97
CA THR A 191 -18.27 11.02 -10.08
C THR A 191 -18.62 9.59 -9.75
N SER A 192 -19.73 9.07 -10.30
CA SER A 192 -20.00 7.64 -10.29
C SER A 192 -19.10 6.95 -11.31
N LEU A 193 -18.53 5.81 -10.95
CA LEU A 193 -17.60 5.05 -11.78
C LEU A 193 -18.21 3.70 -12.10
N HIS A 194 -18.15 3.32 -13.36
CA HIS A 194 -18.54 2.00 -13.83
C HIS A 194 -17.28 1.26 -14.31
N ILE A 195 -16.95 0.17 -13.65
CA ILE A 195 -15.82 -0.69 -14.01
C ILE A 195 -16.40 -1.89 -14.78
N VAL A 196 -16.11 -1.95 -16.06
CA VAL A 196 -16.48 -3.08 -16.91
C VAL A 196 -15.29 -4.02 -16.98
N GLY A 197 -15.36 -5.11 -16.22
CA GLY A 197 -14.32 -6.13 -16.17
C GLY A 197 -14.36 -7.02 -17.42
N ARG A 198 -13.21 -7.59 -17.78
CA ARG A 198 -13.09 -8.48 -18.95
C ARG A 198 -13.83 -9.80 -18.76
N ASP A 199 -13.93 -10.26 -17.52
CA ASP A 199 -14.56 -11.53 -17.12
C ASP A 199 -15.06 -11.46 -15.67
N ALA A 200 -15.85 -12.47 -15.27
CA ALA A 200 -16.45 -12.55 -13.93
C ALA A 200 -15.41 -12.57 -12.80
N ASP A 201 -14.25 -13.21 -13.01
CA ASP A 201 -13.19 -13.29 -12.03
C ASP A 201 -12.54 -11.90 -11.80
N THR A 202 -12.30 -11.16 -12.86
CA THR A 202 -11.86 -9.76 -12.81
C THR A 202 -12.88 -8.87 -12.08
N CYS A 203 -14.17 -9.02 -12.37
CA CYS A 203 -15.23 -8.29 -11.67
C CYS A 203 -15.25 -8.61 -10.17
N ALA A 204 -15.11 -9.89 -9.80
CA ALA A 204 -15.06 -10.30 -8.40
C ALA A 204 -13.87 -9.67 -7.64
N ARG A 205 -12.69 -9.57 -8.26
CA ARG A 205 -11.53 -8.88 -7.69
C ARG A 205 -11.79 -7.39 -7.45
N TYR A 206 -12.39 -6.70 -8.41
CA TYR A 206 -12.75 -5.29 -8.26
C TYR A 206 -13.81 -5.09 -7.17
N GLU A 207 -14.80 -5.96 -7.11
CA GLU A 207 -15.86 -5.90 -6.11
C GLU A 207 -15.30 -6.07 -4.67
N ALA A 208 -14.33 -6.98 -4.49
CA ALA A 208 -13.69 -7.23 -3.21
C ALA A 208 -12.97 -5.99 -2.63
N CYS A 209 -12.36 -5.16 -3.48
CA CYS A 209 -11.57 -4.00 -3.08
C CYS A 209 -12.34 -2.67 -3.12
N LYS A 210 -13.51 -2.61 -3.77
CA LYS A 210 -14.17 -1.34 -4.13
C LYS A 210 -14.40 -0.37 -2.97
N LYS A 211 -14.72 -0.87 -1.77
CA LYS A 211 -15.02 -0.05 -0.60
C LYS A 211 -13.85 0.84 -0.19
N SER A 212 -12.66 0.27 -0.20
CA SER A 212 -11.43 0.99 0.16
C SER A 212 -11.01 1.99 -0.91
N PHE A 213 -11.35 1.73 -2.17
CA PHE A 213 -10.92 2.55 -3.29
C PHE A 213 -11.87 3.72 -3.65
N VAL A 214 -13.09 3.75 -3.15
CA VAL A 214 -14.04 4.86 -3.40
C VAL A 214 -13.41 6.23 -3.13
N ASN A 215 -12.73 6.37 -2.00
CA ASN A 215 -12.09 7.64 -1.64
C ASN A 215 -10.85 7.93 -2.50
N LEU A 216 -10.04 6.90 -2.79
CA LEU A 216 -8.82 7.05 -3.58
C LEU A 216 -9.11 7.40 -5.05
N ALA A 217 -10.22 6.88 -5.59
CA ALA A 217 -10.69 7.18 -6.94
C ALA A 217 -11.48 8.50 -7.01
N LEU A 218 -11.71 9.19 -5.88
CA LEU A 218 -12.59 10.36 -5.79
C LEU A 218 -13.99 10.07 -6.35
N ALA A 219 -14.49 8.85 -6.10
CA ALA A 219 -15.78 8.39 -6.57
C ALA A 219 -16.91 8.73 -5.58
N LYS A 220 -18.12 8.93 -6.11
CA LYS A 220 -19.34 8.90 -5.33
C LYS A 220 -19.70 7.45 -5.00
N GLU A 221 -19.61 6.60 -6.01
CA GLU A 221 -19.81 5.16 -5.95
C GLU A 221 -19.02 4.48 -7.06
N ILE A 222 -18.75 3.20 -6.90
CA ILE A 222 -18.12 2.34 -7.90
C ILE A 222 -19.07 1.18 -8.17
N LEU A 223 -19.47 1.01 -9.43
CA LEU A 223 -20.27 -0.12 -9.92
C LEU A 223 -19.36 -1.02 -10.74
N VAL A 224 -19.38 -2.31 -10.46
CA VAL A 224 -18.61 -3.32 -11.20
C VAL A 224 -19.57 -4.19 -11.98
N GLN A 225 -19.32 -4.38 -13.27
CA GLN A 225 -20.19 -5.13 -14.17
C GLN A 225 -19.40 -5.76 -15.31
N GLU A 226 -19.97 -6.75 -15.99
CA GLU A 226 -19.31 -7.45 -17.11
C GLU A 226 -19.62 -6.84 -18.47
N THR A 227 -20.65 -6.01 -18.56
CA THR A 227 -21.12 -5.42 -19.82
C THR A 227 -21.23 -3.91 -19.73
N LYS A 228 -21.26 -3.22 -20.88
CA LYS A 228 -21.45 -1.76 -20.96
C LYS A 228 -22.92 -1.33 -20.78
N GLU A 229 -23.80 -2.20 -20.33
CA GLU A 229 -25.23 -1.88 -20.17
C GLU A 229 -25.47 -0.75 -19.16
N GLY A 230 -26.30 0.20 -19.49
CA GLY A 230 -26.66 1.33 -18.62
C GLY A 230 -25.65 2.46 -18.57
N ILE A 231 -24.56 2.41 -19.34
CA ILE A 231 -23.55 3.47 -19.42
C ILE A 231 -23.84 4.35 -20.64
N GLY A 232 -23.96 5.67 -20.42
CA GLY A 232 -24.21 6.63 -21.48
C GLY A 232 -23.06 6.71 -22.50
N ASP A 233 -23.39 7.07 -23.76
CA ASP A 233 -22.39 7.20 -24.82
C ASP A 233 -21.44 8.41 -24.64
N ASP A 234 -21.82 9.35 -23.79
CA ASP A 234 -21.05 10.54 -23.41
C ASP A 234 -20.07 10.28 -22.27
N ALA A 235 -20.08 9.08 -21.69
CA ALA A 235 -19.19 8.70 -20.61
C ALA A 235 -17.71 8.66 -21.07
N VAL A 236 -16.84 9.30 -20.31
CA VAL A 236 -15.40 9.26 -20.54
C VAL A 236 -14.86 7.90 -20.15
N SER A 237 -14.14 7.24 -21.05
CA SER A 237 -13.58 5.92 -20.82
C SER A 237 -12.09 5.97 -20.50
N VAL A 238 -11.67 5.17 -19.51
CA VAL A 238 -10.28 4.92 -19.14
C VAL A 238 -10.02 3.43 -19.35
N VAL A 239 -9.13 3.10 -20.27
CA VAL A 239 -8.74 1.72 -20.54
C VAL A 239 -7.59 1.33 -19.63
N VAL A 240 -7.74 0.23 -18.90
CA VAL A 240 -6.71 -0.39 -18.08
C VAL A 240 -6.50 -1.84 -18.52
N SER A 241 -5.50 -2.52 -17.97
CA SER A 241 -5.09 -3.85 -18.46
C SER A 241 -6.23 -4.88 -18.51
N ASN A 242 -7.12 -4.87 -17.50
CA ASN A 242 -8.15 -5.91 -17.32
C ASN A 242 -9.59 -5.37 -17.35
N ALA A 243 -9.79 -4.08 -17.56
CA ALA A 243 -11.11 -3.46 -17.53
C ALA A 243 -11.17 -2.17 -18.35
N VAL A 244 -12.38 -1.69 -18.58
CA VAL A 244 -12.64 -0.33 -19.03
C VAL A 244 -13.46 0.38 -17.95
N VAL A 245 -12.99 1.54 -17.53
CA VAL A 245 -13.68 2.36 -16.52
C VAL A 245 -14.36 3.53 -17.21
N TYR A 246 -15.61 3.74 -16.89
CA TYR A 246 -16.43 4.85 -17.40
C TYR A 246 -16.78 5.81 -16.27
N MET A 247 -16.68 7.11 -16.58
CA MET A 247 -16.93 8.23 -15.65
C MET A 247 -18.01 9.16 -16.19
#